data_b3f478347e028c5e91b8680ea3e74e7e
#
_entry.id   b3f478347e028c5e91b8680ea3e74e7e
#
_cell.length_a   1.000
_cell.length_b   1.000
_cell.length_c   1.000
_cell.angle_alpha   90.00
_cell.angle_beta   90.00
_cell.angle_gamma   90.00
#
_symmetry.space_group_name_H-M   'P 1'
#
loop_
_entity.id
_entity.type
_entity.pdbx_description
1 polymer ?
#
loop_
_entity_poly.entity_id
_entity_poly.type
_entity_poly.pdbx_seq_one_letter_code
_entity_poly.pdbx_strand_id
1 'polypeptide(L)'
;MSNALLAAAVFLLACTIGALLWIPLSRALSEPVVPSGSRRPTEVGIGTVRAVDEYVTLDVECVTGQHFVGSLRQHAGGATLGQLQPGVLLLVTFDPAEREQLSLADDMVAVRTAFDQMLVSKGLVAPAQMDLIRYGVKSRGTVTAMRSTGVAREDYREVEVDLMVRRAKGGQFPARETTLVPASALANVAPGCIVDVFYRRGDESSVAVSVPPA
;
A
#
# COMPACT_ATOMS: atom_id res chain seq x y z
N MET A 1 -1.30 -14.72 -17.37
CA MET A 1 -1.13 -15.29 -16.00
C MET A 1 -0.15 -14.50 -15.13
N SER A 2 0.57 -13.52 -15.68
CA SER A 2 1.65 -12.77 -15.00
C SER A 2 1.15 -11.63 -14.10
N ASN A 3 0.07 -10.94 -14.46
CA ASN A 3 -0.38 -9.72 -13.75
C ASN A 3 -1.09 -10.00 -12.41
N ALA A 4 -1.75 -11.13 -12.28
CA ALA A 4 -2.45 -11.52 -11.05
C ALA A 4 -1.47 -11.82 -9.89
N LEU A 5 -0.35 -12.46 -10.21
CA LEU A 5 0.71 -12.75 -9.23
C LEU A 5 1.40 -11.47 -8.74
N LEU A 6 1.56 -10.48 -9.63
CA LEU A 6 2.16 -9.18 -9.29
C LEU A 6 1.24 -8.36 -8.38
N ALA A 7 -0.06 -8.33 -8.67
CA ALA A 7 -1.05 -7.64 -7.83
C ALA A 7 -1.13 -8.27 -6.43
N ALA A 8 -1.11 -9.60 -6.33
CA ALA A 8 -1.11 -10.31 -5.05
C ALA A 8 0.18 -10.07 -4.26
N ALA A 9 1.34 -10.06 -4.93
CA ALA A 9 2.64 -9.79 -4.29
C ALA A 9 2.75 -8.35 -3.77
N VAL A 10 2.22 -7.38 -4.52
CA VAL A 10 2.18 -5.96 -4.13
C VAL A 10 1.28 -5.76 -2.92
N PHE A 11 0.15 -6.46 -2.86
CA PHE A 11 -0.77 -6.37 -1.72
C PHE A 11 -0.19 -7.04 -0.46
N LEU A 12 0.46 -8.19 -0.60
CA LEU A 12 1.17 -8.87 0.48
C LEU A 12 2.32 -8.00 1.03
N LEU A 13 3.07 -7.32 0.16
CA LEU A 13 4.15 -6.44 0.57
C LEU A 13 3.63 -5.21 1.33
N ALA A 14 2.53 -4.61 0.90
CA ALA A 14 1.91 -3.47 1.57
C ALA A 14 1.40 -3.81 2.97
N CYS A 15 0.88 -5.02 3.14
CA CYS A 15 0.36 -5.46 4.43
C CYS A 15 1.45 -5.92 5.39
N THR A 16 2.52 -6.54 4.91
CA THR A 16 3.67 -6.87 5.74
C THR A 16 4.43 -5.62 6.19
N ILE A 17 4.53 -4.60 5.35
CA ILE A 17 5.09 -3.28 5.71
C ILE A 17 4.19 -2.58 6.74
N GLY A 18 2.87 -2.66 6.60
CA GLY A 18 1.93 -2.12 7.58
C GLY A 18 2.02 -2.80 8.95
N ALA A 19 2.26 -4.10 9.01
CA ALA A 19 2.40 -4.86 10.26
C ALA A 19 3.75 -4.64 10.95
N LEU A 20 4.84 -4.45 10.20
CA LEU A 20 6.18 -4.17 10.74
C LEU A 20 6.35 -2.74 11.25
N LEU A 21 5.55 -1.78 10.80
CA LEU A 21 5.59 -0.39 11.26
C LEU A 21 4.90 -0.13 12.61
N TRP A 22 4.40 -1.17 13.28
CA TRP A 22 3.81 -1.07 14.64
C TRP A 22 4.82 -1.21 15.78
N ILE A 23 6.11 -1.28 15.49
CA ILE A 23 7.15 -1.12 16.52
C ILE A 23 7.18 0.37 16.91
N PRO A 24 7.13 0.71 18.21
CA PRO A 24 6.85 2.07 18.68
C PRO A 24 7.89 3.07 18.20
N LEU A 25 7.44 3.98 17.33
CA LEU A 25 8.19 5.13 16.81
C LEU A 25 8.34 6.24 17.89
N SER A 26 8.63 5.87 19.15
CA SER A 26 8.73 6.81 20.26
C SER A 26 10.16 7.22 20.60
N ARG A 27 11.15 6.98 19.69
CA ARG A 27 12.57 7.29 19.99
C ARG A 27 13.36 8.03 18.92
N ALA A 28 12.73 8.68 17.96
CA ALA A 28 13.46 9.47 16.96
C ALA A 28 12.85 10.87 16.74
N LEU A 29 12.54 11.57 17.81
CA LEU A 29 12.28 13.00 17.75
C LEU A 29 13.40 13.73 18.49
N SER A 30 14.54 13.88 17.83
CA SER A 30 15.53 14.92 18.16
C SER A 30 16.65 14.93 17.12
N GLU A 31 16.40 15.64 16.02
CA GLU A 31 17.39 16.48 15.35
C GLU A 31 16.72 17.18 14.16
N PRO A 32 16.83 18.52 14.03
CA PRO A 32 16.34 19.22 12.87
C PRO A 32 17.31 19.00 11.71
N VAL A 33 16.95 18.12 10.77
CA VAL A 33 17.68 18.01 9.50
C VAL A 33 17.36 19.24 8.65
N VAL A 34 18.35 20.08 8.48
CA VAL A 34 18.37 21.20 7.53
C VAL A 34 18.19 20.63 6.11
N PRO A 35 17.17 21.04 5.35
CA PRO A 35 17.02 20.60 3.97
C PRO A 35 17.99 21.38 3.07
N SER A 36 19.15 20.84 2.80
CA SER A 36 20.05 21.33 1.75
C SER A 36 19.81 20.58 0.44
N GLY A 37 19.40 21.31 -0.58
CA GLY A 37 19.38 20.84 -1.97
C GLY A 37 17.98 20.61 -2.51
N SER A 38 17.70 21.20 -3.66
CA SER A 38 16.52 20.92 -4.48
C SER A 38 16.44 19.41 -4.75
N ARG A 39 15.55 18.70 -4.01
CA ARG A 39 15.26 17.30 -4.29
C ARG A 39 14.71 17.22 -5.70
N ARG A 40 15.47 16.57 -6.60
CA ARG A 40 14.92 16.15 -7.89
C ARG A 40 13.65 15.33 -7.63
N PRO A 41 12.64 15.44 -8.49
CA PRO A 41 11.45 14.62 -8.36
C PRO A 41 11.87 13.15 -8.41
N THR A 42 11.63 12.44 -7.32
CA THR A 42 11.97 11.03 -7.21
C THR A 42 10.67 10.25 -7.23
N GLU A 43 10.53 9.34 -8.18
CA GLU A 43 9.40 8.42 -8.25
C GLU A 43 9.77 7.06 -7.65
N VAL A 44 8.75 6.31 -7.25
CA VAL A 44 8.88 4.97 -6.67
C VAL A 44 8.33 3.94 -7.64
N GLY A 45 9.00 2.81 -7.73
CA GLY A 45 8.58 1.67 -8.51
C GLY A 45 8.87 0.35 -7.81
N ILE A 46 8.24 -0.70 -8.31
CA ILE A 46 8.52 -2.07 -7.92
C ILE A 46 9.41 -2.67 -9.01
N GLY A 47 10.63 -3.03 -8.67
CA GLY A 47 11.57 -3.68 -9.56
C GLY A 47 11.61 -5.18 -9.32
N THR A 48 11.46 -5.98 -10.39
CA THR A 48 11.71 -7.43 -10.36
C THR A 48 13.14 -7.68 -10.84
N VAL A 49 13.93 -8.34 -10.01
CA VAL A 49 15.32 -8.70 -10.39
C VAL A 49 15.30 -9.61 -11.61
N ARG A 50 15.98 -9.19 -12.66
CA ARG A 50 16.13 -9.93 -13.91
C ARG A 50 17.48 -10.63 -14.00
N ALA A 51 18.53 -9.92 -13.65
CA ALA A 51 19.90 -10.43 -13.64
C ALA A 51 20.71 -9.76 -12.54
N VAL A 52 21.72 -10.49 -12.02
CA VAL A 52 22.64 -10.00 -11.00
C VAL A 52 24.05 -10.28 -11.51
N ASP A 53 24.68 -9.22 -12.01
CA ASP A 53 26.07 -9.24 -12.49
C ASP A 53 26.84 -8.13 -11.75
N GLU A 54 27.61 -7.30 -12.43
CA GLU A 54 28.25 -6.10 -11.89
C GLU A 54 27.20 -5.07 -11.42
N TYR A 55 26.02 -5.09 -12.05
CA TYR A 55 24.83 -4.31 -11.73
C TYR A 55 23.66 -5.25 -11.54
N VAL A 56 22.70 -4.87 -10.68
CA VAL A 56 21.43 -5.58 -10.59
C VAL A 56 20.47 -4.96 -11.61
N THR A 57 20.12 -5.70 -12.65
CA THR A 57 19.16 -5.28 -13.66
C THR A 57 17.75 -5.63 -13.18
N LEU A 58 16.85 -4.65 -13.25
CA LEU A 58 15.48 -4.75 -12.78
C LEU A 58 14.49 -4.40 -13.89
N ASP A 59 13.43 -5.19 -14.00
CA ASP A 59 12.20 -4.79 -14.70
C ASP A 59 11.33 -4.01 -13.71
N VAL A 60 11.14 -2.72 -13.95
CA VAL A 60 10.46 -1.80 -13.03
C VAL A 60 9.07 -1.48 -13.55
N GLU A 61 8.07 -1.64 -12.66
CA GLU A 61 6.73 -1.11 -12.83
C GLU A 61 6.58 0.10 -11.91
N CYS A 62 6.38 1.29 -12.47
CA CYS A 62 6.16 2.49 -11.68
C CYS A 62 4.68 2.65 -11.28
N VAL A 63 4.43 3.54 -10.34
CA VAL A 63 3.09 3.85 -9.80
C VAL A 63 2.07 4.21 -10.88
N THR A 64 2.52 4.78 -12.01
CA THR A 64 1.68 5.14 -13.15
C THR A 64 1.37 3.97 -14.09
N GLY A 65 1.86 2.76 -13.79
CA GLY A 65 1.69 1.57 -14.62
C GLY A 65 2.64 1.49 -15.83
N GLN A 66 3.62 2.37 -15.92
CA GLN A 66 4.66 2.29 -16.96
C GLN A 66 5.71 1.25 -16.58
N HIS A 67 6.20 0.51 -17.56
CA HIS A 67 7.24 -0.48 -17.41
C HIS A 67 8.52 -0.03 -18.11
N PHE A 68 9.65 -0.23 -17.46
CA PHE A 68 10.97 0.02 -18.03
C PHE A 68 12.03 -0.85 -17.36
N VAL A 69 13.21 -0.92 -17.97
CA VAL A 69 14.36 -1.63 -17.43
C VAL A 69 15.34 -0.62 -16.85
N GLY A 70 15.78 -0.84 -15.63
CA GLY A 70 16.79 -0.02 -14.99
C GLY A 70 17.83 -0.85 -14.26
N SER A 71 18.91 -0.20 -13.85
CA SER A 71 20.03 -0.84 -13.14
C SER A 71 20.27 -0.19 -11.78
N LEU A 72 20.45 -1.05 -10.78
CA LEU A 72 20.83 -0.67 -9.43
C LEU A 72 22.33 -0.85 -9.27
N ARG A 73 23.05 0.22 -8.93
CA ARG A 73 24.49 0.14 -8.65
C ARG A 73 24.72 -0.48 -7.28
N GLN A 74 25.61 -1.48 -7.22
CA GLN A 74 26.12 -1.94 -5.94
C GLN A 74 26.99 -0.85 -5.31
N HIS A 75 26.51 -0.24 -4.21
CA HIS A 75 27.39 0.58 -3.39
C HIS A 75 28.19 -0.34 -2.49
N ALA A 76 29.52 -0.23 -2.56
CA ALA A 76 30.44 -0.94 -1.67
C ALA A 76 30.16 -0.50 -0.22
N GLY A 77 29.45 -1.31 0.54
CA GLY A 77 29.08 -1.04 1.94
C GLY A 77 27.64 -1.43 2.32
N GLY A 78 26.75 -1.64 1.35
CA GLY A 78 25.39 -2.15 1.61
C GLY A 78 25.37 -3.67 1.63
N ALA A 79 25.01 -4.24 2.76
CA ALA A 79 24.84 -5.66 2.92
C ALA A 79 23.91 -6.24 1.84
N THR A 80 24.33 -7.32 1.19
CA THR A 80 23.47 -8.36 0.65
C THR A 80 22.89 -8.21 -0.77
N LEU A 81 23.31 -7.29 -1.63
CA LEU A 81 22.91 -7.36 -3.04
C LEU A 81 23.45 -8.61 -3.75
N GLY A 82 24.56 -9.18 -3.26
CA GLY A 82 25.14 -10.44 -3.78
C GLY A 82 24.32 -11.71 -3.51
N GLN A 83 23.25 -11.63 -2.72
CA GLN A 83 22.32 -12.75 -2.46
C GLN A 83 21.00 -12.62 -3.22
N LEU A 84 20.84 -11.57 -4.03
CA LEU A 84 19.63 -11.41 -4.84
C LEU A 84 19.60 -12.47 -5.94
N GLN A 85 18.41 -13.03 -6.13
CA GLN A 85 18.14 -13.99 -7.18
C GLN A 85 17.15 -13.40 -8.20
N PRO A 86 17.18 -13.80 -9.46
CA PRO A 86 16.14 -13.44 -10.41
C PRO A 86 14.74 -13.77 -9.87
N GLY A 87 13.81 -12.84 -10.06
CA GLY A 87 12.43 -12.93 -9.55
C GLY A 87 12.20 -12.27 -8.18
N VAL A 88 13.25 -11.85 -7.47
CA VAL A 88 13.08 -11.09 -6.21
C VAL A 88 12.51 -9.70 -6.52
N LEU A 89 11.55 -9.26 -5.71
CA LEU A 89 10.94 -7.95 -5.81
C LEU A 89 11.66 -6.96 -4.89
N LEU A 90 12.00 -5.79 -5.44
CA LEU A 90 12.63 -4.69 -4.72
C LEU A 90 11.82 -3.42 -4.90
N LEU A 91 11.73 -2.62 -3.83
CA LEU A 91 11.24 -1.25 -3.92
C LEU A 91 12.40 -0.35 -4.32
N VAL A 92 12.21 0.38 -5.42
CA VAL A 92 13.22 1.25 -5.99
C VAL A 92 12.71 2.66 -6.16
N THR A 93 13.63 3.61 -6.11
CA THR A 93 13.39 5.01 -6.46
C THR A 93 14.22 5.37 -7.67
N PHE A 94 13.69 6.28 -8.49
CA PHE A 94 14.35 6.72 -9.72
C PHE A 94 13.96 8.17 -10.04
N ASP A 95 14.83 8.84 -10.81
CA ASP A 95 14.49 10.11 -11.45
C ASP A 95 13.72 9.82 -12.74
N PRO A 96 12.51 10.40 -12.95
CA PRO A 96 11.75 10.20 -14.18
C PRO A 96 12.50 10.58 -15.46
N ALA A 97 13.50 11.49 -15.36
CA ALA A 97 14.36 11.88 -16.46
C ALA A 97 15.55 10.93 -16.69
N GLU A 98 15.94 10.15 -15.67
CA GLU A 98 17.09 9.22 -15.70
C GLU A 98 16.67 7.82 -15.22
N ARG A 99 15.67 7.22 -15.86
CA ARG A 99 15.04 5.96 -15.44
C ARG A 99 15.98 4.75 -15.42
N GLU A 100 17.11 4.82 -16.11
CA GLU A 100 18.08 3.75 -16.12
C GLU A 100 18.84 3.58 -14.81
N GLN A 101 18.90 4.65 -14.00
CA GLN A 101 19.60 4.65 -12.71
C GLN A 101 18.60 4.52 -11.56
N LEU A 102 18.70 3.38 -10.87
CA LEU A 102 17.84 3.06 -9.75
C LEU A 102 18.59 3.19 -8.43
N SER A 103 17.84 3.51 -7.39
CA SER A 103 18.30 3.41 -5.99
C SER A 103 17.31 2.56 -5.20
N LEU A 104 17.75 1.91 -4.13
CA LEU A 104 16.82 1.27 -3.20
C LEU A 104 15.98 2.36 -2.52
N ALA A 105 14.70 2.08 -2.34
CA ALA A 105 13.82 2.98 -1.63
C ALA A 105 14.13 2.91 -0.12
N ASP A 106 14.68 3.97 0.43
CA ASP A 106 15.02 4.15 1.85
C ASP A 106 14.00 5.02 2.60
N ASP A 107 13.26 5.86 1.85
CA ASP A 107 12.19 6.71 2.41
C ASP A 107 10.84 5.98 2.39
N MET A 108 10.52 5.30 3.50
CA MET A 108 9.25 4.58 3.66
C MET A 108 8.01 5.49 3.60
N VAL A 109 8.15 6.78 3.88
CA VAL A 109 7.05 7.75 3.76
C VAL A 109 6.76 8.03 2.29
N ALA A 110 7.81 8.23 1.48
CA ALA A 110 7.68 8.39 0.03
C ALA A 110 7.10 7.12 -0.62
N VAL A 111 7.58 5.93 -0.23
CA VAL A 111 7.04 4.64 -0.68
C VAL A 111 5.55 4.52 -0.39
N ARG A 112 5.14 4.79 0.85
CA ARG A 112 3.73 4.73 1.24
C ARG A 112 2.88 5.71 0.44
N THR A 113 3.37 6.94 0.26
CA THR A 113 2.65 7.97 -0.50
C THR A 113 2.46 7.55 -1.95
N ALA A 114 3.51 7.02 -2.59
CA ALA A 114 3.45 6.53 -3.96
C ALA A 114 2.47 5.35 -4.09
N PHE A 115 2.49 4.43 -3.12
CA PHE A 115 1.58 3.29 -3.09
C PHE A 115 0.12 3.71 -2.96
N ASP A 116 -0.19 4.64 -2.05
CA ASP A 116 -1.53 5.19 -1.89
C ASP A 116 -2.01 5.87 -3.19
N GLN A 117 -1.11 6.61 -3.87
CA GLN A 117 -1.42 7.21 -5.18
C GLN A 117 -1.74 6.16 -6.24
N MET A 118 -1.00 5.05 -6.25
CA MET A 118 -1.26 3.93 -7.15
C MET A 118 -2.64 3.31 -6.91
N LEU A 119 -3.01 3.05 -5.66
CA LEU A 119 -4.34 2.52 -5.32
C LEU A 119 -5.46 3.42 -5.82
N VAL A 120 -5.29 4.74 -5.67
CA VAL A 120 -6.26 5.73 -6.15
C VAL A 120 -6.27 5.77 -7.69
N SER A 121 -5.11 5.79 -8.35
CA SER A 121 -5.02 5.86 -9.82
C SER A 121 -5.60 4.61 -10.51
N LYS A 122 -5.42 3.44 -9.90
CA LYS A 122 -6.05 2.19 -10.36
C LYS A 122 -7.56 2.12 -10.01
N GLY A 123 -8.08 3.10 -9.27
CA GLY A 123 -9.47 3.13 -8.82
C GLY A 123 -9.82 2.00 -7.84
N LEU A 124 -8.81 1.45 -7.15
CA LEU A 124 -9.00 0.41 -6.13
C LEU A 124 -9.47 1.00 -4.80
N VAL A 125 -9.11 2.25 -4.53
CA VAL A 125 -9.56 3.03 -3.36
C VAL A 125 -10.00 4.40 -3.83
N ALA A 126 -11.16 4.86 -3.39
CA ALA A 126 -11.61 6.21 -3.70
C ALA A 126 -10.76 7.25 -2.94
N PRO A 127 -10.50 8.45 -3.50
CA PRO A 127 -9.72 9.49 -2.81
C PRO A 127 -10.26 9.82 -1.42
N ALA A 128 -11.58 9.92 -1.27
CA ALA A 128 -12.21 10.18 0.03
C ALA A 128 -11.98 9.07 1.06
N GLN A 129 -11.97 7.79 0.63
CA GLN A 129 -11.64 6.66 1.47
C GLN A 129 -10.16 6.70 1.89
N MET A 130 -9.26 7.04 0.95
CA MET A 130 -7.84 7.19 1.24
C MET A 130 -7.58 8.29 2.28
N ASP A 131 -8.29 9.41 2.20
CA ASP A 131 -8.21 10.49 3.21
C ASP A 131 -8.69 10.03 4.59
N LEU A 132 -9.73 9.21 4.64
CA LEU A 132 -10.19 8.61 5.91
C LEU A 132 -9.15 7.65 6.48
N ILE A 133 -8.53 6.82 5.64
CA ILE A 133 -7.48 5.88 6.08
C ILE A 133 -6.25 6.64 6.62
N ARG A 134 -5.88 7.77 6.01
CA ARG A 134 -4.72 8.58 6.41
C ARG A 134 -4.96 9.42 7.66
N TYR A 135 -6.12 10.06 7.74
CA TYR A 135 -6.39 11.13 8.73
C TYR A 135 -7.56 10.82 9.65
N GLY A 136 -8.30 9.76 9.41
CA GLY A 136 -9.43 9.34 10.21
C GLY A 136 -9.03 8.69 11.54
N VAL A 137 -10.01 8.54 12.39
CA VAL A 137 -9.88 7.79 13.63
C VAL A 137 -9.99 6.30 13.30
N LYS A 138 -8.94 5.54 13.58
CA LYS A 138 -8.97 4.09 13.45
C LYS A 138 -9.84 3.48 14.54
N SER A 139 -10.73 2.58 14.16
CA SER A 139 -11.60 1.81 15.04
C SER A 139 -11.83 0.40 14.49
N ARG A 140 -12.68 -0.37 15.16
CA ARG A 140 -13.11 -1.69 14.70
C ARG A 140 -14.59 -1.67 14.39
N GLY A 141 -14.96 -2.30 13.28
CA GLY A 141 -16.34 -2.54 12.87
C GLY A 141 -16.61 -4.04 12.82
N THR A 142 -17.79 -4.44 13.28
CA THR A 142 -18.30 -5.79 13.04
C THR A 142 -19.17 -5.76 11.81
N VAL A 143 -18.89 -6.61 10.84
CA VAL A 143 -19.70 -6.77 9.65
C VAL A 143 -21.03 -7.41 10.03
N THR A 144 -22.14 -6.74 9.72
CA THR A 144 -23.50 -7.23 10.00
C THR A 144 -24.15 -7.82 8.76
N ALA A 145 -23.82 -7.29 7.58
CA ALA A 145 -24.24 -7.85 6.29
C ALA A 145 -23.19 -7.52 5.22
N MET A 146 -23.12 -8.35 4.18
CA MET A 146 -22.30 -8.14 3.00
C MET A 146 -23.13 -8.50 1.75
N ARG A 147 -23.03 -7.65 0.74
CA ARG A 147 -23.69 -7.87 -0.56
C ARG A 147 -22.69 -7.59 -1.68
N SER A 148 -22.59 -8.50 -2.65
CA SER A 148 -21.83 -8.23 -3.87
C SER A 148 -22.63 -7.27 -4.76
N THR A 149 -21.96 -6.23 -5.28
CA THR A 149 -22.56 -5.32 -6.26
C THR A 149 -22.52 -5.87 -7.69
N GLY A 150 -21.75 -6.94 -7.90
CA GLY A 150 -21.51 -7.54 -9.22
C GLY A 150 -20.34 -6.89 -9.99
N VAL A 151 -19.76 -5.80 -9.49
CA VAL A 151 -18.62 -5.15 -10.11
C VAL A 151 -17.35 -5.90 -9.75
N ALA A 152 -16.51 -6.18 -10.76
CA ALA A 152 -15.20 -6.79 -10.60
C ALA A 152 -14.14 -5.95 -11.32
N ARG A 153 -12.99 -5.77 -10.69
CA ARG A 153 -11.81 -5.13 -11.28
C ARG A 153 -10.59 -6.00 -11.01
N GLU A 154 -10.00 -6.55 -12.04
CA GLU A 154 -8.92 -7.54 -11.90
C GLU A 154 -9.32 -8.63 -10.90
N ASP A 155 -8.52 -8.84 -9.85
CA ASP A 155 -8.78 -9.81 -8.77
C ASP A 155 -9.63 -9.23 -7.61
N TYR A 156 -10.17 -8.00 -7.75
CA TYR A 156 -11.01 -7.38 -6.75
C TYR A 156 -12.50 -7.55 -7.06
N ARG A 157 -13.28 -7.61 -6.01
CA ARG A 157 -14.75 -7.65 -6.07
C ARG A 157 -15.30 -6.49 -5.25
N GLU A 158 -16.21 -5.75 -5.85
CA GLU A 158 -16.90 -4.68 -5.13
C GLU A 158 -18.01 -5.28 -4.27
N VAL A 159 -17.98 -4.92 -3.02
CA VAL A 159 -18.99 -5.34 -2.03
C VAL A 159 -19.52 -4.14 -1.27
N GLU A 160 -20.80 -4.17 -0.98
CA GLU A 160 -21.43 -3.30 -0.01
C GLU A 160 -21.45 -4.01 1.34
N VAL A 161 -20.90 -3.39 2.38
CA VAL A 161 -20.86 -3.93 3.72
C VAL A 161 -21.63 -3.03 4.69
N ASP A 162 -22.50 -3.63 5.48
CA ASP A 162 -23.14 -3.01 6.62
C ASP A 162 -22.30 -3.33 7.86
N LEU A 163 -22.04 -2.34 8.68
CA LEU A 163 -21.10 -2.42 9.80
C LEU A 163 -21.72 -1.86 11.07
N MET A 164 -21.34 -2.44 12.21
CA MET A 164 -21.52 -1.81 13.53
C MET A 164 -20.15 -1.35 14.03
N VAL A 165 -19.89 -0.05 13.99
CA VAL A 165 -18.57 0.55 14.25
C VAL A 165 -18.48 1.03 15.69
N ARG A 166 -17.38 0.72 16.37
CA ARG A 166 -17.12 1.23 17.74
C ARG A 166 -16.70 2.69 17.71
N ARG A 167 -17.27 3.50 18.61
CA ARG A 167 -16.80 4.88 18.84
C ARG A 167 -15.59 4.90 19.74
N ALA A 168 -14.65 5.81 19.49
CA ALA A 168 -13.47 6.00 20.32
C ALA A 168 -13.80 6.38 21.79
N LYS A 169 -14.95 7.04 22.01
CA LYS A 169 -15.44 7.46 23.34
C LYS A 169 -16.46 6.49 23.95
N GLY A 170 -16.65 5.33 23.36
CA GLY A 170 -17.65 4.34 23.78
C GLY A 170 -18.94 4.39 22.97
N GLY A 171 -19.66 3.26 22.98
CA GLY A 171 -20.84 3.04 22.15
C GLY A 171 -20.49 2.58 20.73
N GLN A 172 -21.53 2.44 19.92
CA GLN A 172 -21.43 1.97 18.53
C GLN A 172 -22.36 2.80 17.64
N PHE A 173 -22.09 2.78 16.33
CA PHE A 173 -22.98 3.36 15.33
C PHE A 173 -23.03 2.46 14.09
N PRO A 174 -24.16 2.41 13.39
CA PRO A 174 -24.28 1.70 12.14
C PRO A 174 -23.62 2.51 11.02
N ALA A 175 -22.93 1.81 10.13
CA ALA A 175 -22.34 2.41 8.95
C ALA A 175 -22.51 1.48 7.74
N ARG A 176 -22.47 2.05 6.55
CA ARG A 176 -22.49 1.33 5.28
C ARG A 176 -21.38 1.84 4.40
N GLU A 177 -20.67 0.94 3.75
CA GLU A 177 -19.56 1.25 2.86
C GLU A 177 -19.55 0.34 1.65
N THR A 178 -19.22 0.91 0.50
CA THR A 178 -18.95 0.15 -0.72
C THR A 178 -17.46 0.18 -0.99
N THR A 179 -16.85 -0.99 -1.04
CA THR A 179 -15.40 -1.11 -1.16
C THR A 179 -14.99 -2.27 -2.08
N LEU A 180 -13.81 -2.13 -2.69
CA LEU A 180 -13.19 -3.19 -3.48
C LEU A 180 -12.33 -4.07 -2.57
N VAL A 181 -12.64 -5.36 -2.53
CA VAL A 181 -11.96 -6.35 -1.69
C VAL A 181 -11.29 -7.38 -2.61
N PRO A 182 -10.02 -7.77 -2.36
CA PRO A 182 -9.41 -8.87 -3.09
C PRO A 182 -10.27 -10.14 -3.00
N ALA A 183 -10.40 -10.88 -4.09
CA ALA A 183 -11.20 -12.10 -4.12
C ALA A 183 -10.77 -13.11 -3.04
N SER A 184 -9.46 -13.19 -2.76
CA SER A 184 -8.90 -14.03 -1.69
C SER A 184 -9.31 -13.59 -0.28
N ALA A 185 -9.64 -12.31 -0.08
CA ALA A 185 -9.96 -11.74 1.22
C ALA A 185 -11.48 -11.54 1.46
N LEU A 186 -12.34 -11.99 0.55
CA LEU A 186 -13.80 -11.87 0.69
C LEU A 186 -14.33 -12.54 1.97
N ALA A 187 -13.73 -13.64 2.39
CA ALA A 187 -14.09 -14.31 3.64
C ALA A 187 -13.88 -13.42 4.88
N ASN A 188 -12.94 -12.47 4.82
CA ASN A 188 -12.60 -11.58 5.93
C ASN A 188 -13.65 -10.45 6.14
N VAL A 189 -14.55 -10.27 5.18
CA VAL A 189 -15.69 -9.32 5.25
C VAL A 189 -17.04 -10.02 5.34
N ALA A 190 -17.05 -11.31 5.65
CA ALA A 190 -18.29 -12.05 5.88
C ALA A 190 -19.00 -11.54 7.15
N PRO A 191 -20.34 -11.68 7.25
CA PRO A 191 -21.08 -11.33 8.47
C PRO A 191 -20.48 -11.98 9.71
N GLY A 192 -20.27 -11.20 10.76
CA GLY A 192 -19.61 -11.59 12.02
C GLY A 192 -18.10 -11.30 12.05
N CYS A 193 -17.44 -11.04 10.93
CA CYS A 193 -16.04 -10.66 10.91
C CYS A 193 -15.81 -9.26 11.49
N ILE A 194 -14.62 -9.06 12.05
CA ILE A 194 -14.18 -7.78 12.59
C ILE A 194 -13.16 -7.19 11.61
N VAL A 195 -13.42 -5.96 11.15
CA VAL A 195 -12.57 -5.23 10.22
C VAL A 195 -12.09 -3.92 10.83
N ASP A 196 -10.96 -3.42 10.34
CA ASP A 196 -10.49 -2.08 10.66
C ASP A 196 -11.32 -1.04 9.90
N VAL A 197 -11.80 -0.03 10.61
CA VAL A 197 -12.64 1.03 10.07
C VAL A 197 -12.05 2.38 10.44
N PHE A 198 -12.06 3.30 9.50
CA PHE A 198 -11.62 4.68 9.67
C PHE A 198 -12.79 5.62 9.47
N TYR A 199 -12.95 6.61 10.36
CA TYR A 199 -14.00 7.61 10.28
C TYR A 199 -13.54 8.95 10.83
N ARG A 200 -14.25 10.05 10.53
CA ARG A 200 -13.95 11.37 11.10
C ARG A 200 -14.71 11.56 12.40
N ARG A 201 -14.09 12.17 13.39
CA ARG A 201 -14.78 12.56 14.61
C ARG A 201 -15.87 13.58 14.31
N GLY A 202 -17.10 13.28 14.72
CA GLY A 202 -18.25 14.13 14.49
C GLY A 202 -18.93 13.94 13.12
N ASP A 203 -18.35 13.10 12.24
CA ASP A 203 -18.97 12.69 11.00
C ASP A 203 -18.92 11.16 10.91
N GLU A 204 -20.04 10.53 11.20
CA GLU A 204 -20.21 9.07 11.15
C GLU A 204 -20.89 8.63 9.85
N SER A 205 -21.18 9.58 8.95
CA SER A 205 -21.83 9.30 7.66
C SER A 205 -20.89 8.65 6.66
N SER A 206 -19.59 8.88 6.80
CA SER A 206 -18.56 8.37 5.91
C SER A 206 -17.55 7.53 6.68
N VAL A 207 -17.36 6.30 6.24
CA VAL A 207 -16.37 5.38 6.80
C VAL A 207 -15.49 4.82 5.67
N ALA A 208 -14.29 4.40 6.00
CA ALA A 208 -13.46 3.59 5.11
C ALA A 208 -13.10 2.28 5.79
N VAL A 209 -13.21 1.19 5.06
CA VAL A 209 -12.90 -0.16 5.56
C VAL A 209 -11.53 -0.58 5.04
N SER A 210 -10.70 -1.08 5.94
CA SER A 210 -9.45 -1.74 5.58
C SER A 210 -9.56 -3.22 5.88
N VAL A 211 -9.46 -4.03 4.83
CA VAL A 211 -9.55 -5.48 4.93
C VAL A 211 -8.14 -6.04 5.01
N PRO A 212 -7.77 -6.76 6.07
CA PRO A 212 -6.48 -7.43 6.11
C PRO A 212 -6.41 -8.49 5.01
N PRO A 213 -5.23 -8.72 4.43
CA PRO A 213 -5.04 -9.81 3.47
C PRO A 213 -5.34 -11.15 4.13
N ALA A 214 -5.69 -12.12 3.29
CA ALA A 214 -5.90 -13.50 3.72
C ALA A 214 -4.57 -14.18 4.06
#